data_a8e0715ea4e9905c6a7df728312662cf
#
_entry.id   a8e0715ea4e9905c6a7df728312662cf
#
_cell.length_a   1.000
_cell.length_b   1.000
_cell.length_c   1.000
_cell.angle_alpha   90.00
_cell.angle_beta   90.00
_cell.angle_gamma   90.00
#
_symmetry.space_group_name_H-M   'P 1'
#
loop_
_entity.id
_entity.type
_entity.pdbx_description
1 polymer ?
#
loop_
_entity_poly.entity_id
_entity_poly.type
_entity_poly.pdbx_seq_one_letter_code
_entity_poly.pdbx_strand_id
1 'polypeptide(L)'
;MLPKTIIYSSCMSPLFLIPALLLASNSLFAYDRADYPQAFEPDPARFASAIAEFEATDAANPPPKGAIVCTGSSSMRMWHPRIKDDLPGLTLLPRGFGGSHYTDLIHYLEALVFKYQPRALLLYEGDNDANFGKTPERIFQDFKFLAEQCRKQLPDLRLYIIGAKPSIARWAIAEQMQRSNAMIQDYCRAKPGFTYIDVWPLLLDGNGQVRPELFMEDQLHLNSAGYDCWTAAIAPVLLRNEVEFELNKRTLDFVD
;
A
#
# COMPACT_ATOMS: atom_id res chain seq x y z
N MET A 1 82.05 -28.34 16.27
CA MET A 1 80.93 -27.61 16.84
C MET A 1 80.36 -26.74 15.73
N LEU A 2 79.23 -27.15 15.12
CA LEU A 2 78.55 -26.44 14.06
C LEU A 2 77.34 -25.71 14.67
N PRO A 3 77.02 -24.48 14.26
CA PRO A 3 75.89 -23.74 14.82
C PRO A 3 74.58 -24.20 14.14
N LYS A 4 73.49 -24.31 14.93
CA LYS A 4 72.18 -24.65 14.55
C LYS A 4 71.52 -23.48 13.83
N THR A 5 71.13 -23.70 12.58
CA THR A 5 70.27 -22.77 11.79
C THR A 5 68.84 -22.87 12.27
N ILE A 6 68.24 -21.77 12.70
CA ILE A 6 66.82 -21.63 13.05
C ILE A 6 66.08 -21.23 11.79
N ILE A 7 65.18 -22.12 11.33
CA ILE A 7 64.28 -21.87 10.22
C ILE A 7 63.00 -21.22 10.80
N TYR A 8 62.75 -19.96 10.46
CA TYR A 8 61.46 -19.30 10.73
C TYR A 8 60.48 -19.76 9.67
N SER A 9 59.50 -20.55 10.09
CA SER A 9 58.34 -20.87 9.28
C SER A 9 57.36 -19.69 9.35
N SER A 10 57.23 -18.95 8.24
CA SER A 10 56.21 -17.92 8.08
C SER A 10 54.85 -18.58 7.82
N CYS A 11 54.01 -18.53 8.83
CA CYS A 11 52.63 -18.94 8.73
C CYS A 11 51.85 -17.88 7.94
N MET A 12 51.62 -18.12 6.65
CA MET A 12 50.69 -17.32 5.83
C MET A 12 49.27 -17.75 6.18
N SER A 13 48.53 -16.87 6.85
CA SER A 13 47.09 -17.00 7.03
C SER A 13 46.37 -16.85 5.68
N PRO A 14 45.46 -17.74 5.33
CA PRO A 14 44.67 -17.54 4.14
C PRO A 14 43.68 -16.37 4.35
N LEU A 15 43.79 -15.31 3.53
CA LEU A 15 42.75 -14.31 3.34
C LEU A 15 41.52 -15.03 2.80
N PHE A 16 40.50 -15.18 3.64
CA PHE A 16 39.18 -15.49 3.17
C PHE A 16 38.64 -14.28 2.39
N LEU A 17 38.73 -14.34 1.07
CA LEU A 17 37.91 -13.50 0.18
C LEU A 17 36.47 -13.91 0.41
N ILE A 18 35.74 -13.13 1.17
CA ILE A 18 34.27 -13.18 1.18
C ILE A 18 33.84 -12.64 -0.20
N PRO A 19 33.21 -13.44 -1.05
CA PRO A 19 32.63 -12.89 -2.26
C PRO A 19 31.55 -11.91 -1.80
N ALA A 20 31.69 -10.63 -2.16
CA ALA A 20 30.60 -9.68 -2.12
C ALA A 20 29.50 -10.26 -3.01
N LEU A 21 28.52 -10.91 -2.36
CA LEU A 21 27.29 -11.27 -2.99
C LEU A 21 26.59 -9.94 -3.30
N LEU A 22 26.81 -9.42 -4.51
CA LEU A 22 25.96 -8.41 -5.10
C LEU A 22 24.54 -9.01 -5.06
N LEU A 23 23.78 -8.57 -4.09
CA LEU A 23 22.33 -8.64 -4.11
C LEU A 23 21.88 -7.81 -5.33
N ALA A 24 21.96 -8.42 -6.50
CA ALA A 24 21.14 -8.01 -7.61
C ALA A 24 19.71 -8.25 -7.13
N SER A 25 19.10 -7.25 -6.51
CA SER A 25 17.65 -7.13 -6.44
C SER A 25 17.16 -7.00 -7.88
N ASN A 26 17.11 -8.12 -8.58
CA ASN A 26 16.32 -8.23 -9.78
C ASN A 26 14.90 -7.90 -9.35
N SER A 27 14.49 -6.66 -9.57
CA SER A 27 13.10 -6.30 -9.62
C SER A 27 12.51 -7.09 -10.80
N LEU A 28 12.06 -8.31 -10.52
CA LEU A 28 11.31 -9.16 -11.45
C LEU A 28 10.01 -8.48 -11.94
N PHE A 29 9.78 -7.27 -11.46
CA PHE A 29 8.65 -6.40 -11.74
C PHE A 29 9.12 -5.01 -12.20
N ALA A 30 10.13 -4.96 -13.09
CA ALA A 30 10.28 -3.77 -13.89
C ALA A 30 8.97 -3.62 -14.68
N TYR A 31 8.09 -2.76 -14.17
CA TYR A 31 7.03 -2.14 -14.96
C TYR A 31 7.71 -1.72 -16.26
N ASP A 32 7.35 -2.40 -17.39
CA ASP A 32 7.96 -2.04 -18.65
C ASP A 32 7.46 -0.65 -18.99
N ARG A 33 8.30 0.29 -18.63
CA ARG A 33 8.05 1.70 -18.85
C ARG A 33 7.85 2.01 -20.33
N ALA A 34 8.29 1.17 -21.27
CA ALA A 34 8.15 1.37 -22.69
C ALA A 34 6.70 1.38 -23.18
N ASP A 35 5.80 0.67 -22.50
CA ASP A 35 4.38 0.58 -22.89
C ASP A 35 3.54 1.79 -22.43
N TYR A 36 4.11 2.71 -21.63
CA TYR A 36 3.43 3.90 -21.16
C TYR A 36 4.22 5.16 -21.49
N PRO A 37 3.59 6.17 -22.11
CA PRO A 37 4.24 7.47 -22.34
C PRO A 37 4.53 8.14 -20.98
N GLN A 38 5.79 8.01 -20.53
CA GLN A 38 6.23 8.37 -19.19
C GLN A 38 6.60 9.82 -18.98
N ALA A 39 6.35 10.67 -19.95
CA ALA A 39 6.91 12.03 -19.97
C ALA A 39 6.60 12.87 -18.70
N PHE A 40 5.74 12.41 -17.79
CA PHE A 40 5.24 13.24 -16.68
C PHE A 40 5.07 12.51 -15.33
N GLU A 41 5.44 11.23 -15.20
CA GLU A 41 5.33 10.59 -13.88
C GLU A 41 6.46 11.06 -12.97
N PRO A 42 6.16 11.48 -11.73
CA PRO A 42 7.20 11.80 -10.76
C PRO A 42 8.06 10.57 -10.46
N ASP A 43 9.37 10.80 -10.22
CA ASP A 43 10.28 9.71 -9.86
C ASP A 43 9.84 9.07 -8.52
N PRO A 44 9.57 7.75 -8.48
CA PRO A 44 9.22 7.05 -7.26
C PRO A 44 10.30 7.13 -6.17
N ALA A 45 11.57 7.37 -6.53
CA ALA A 45 12.67 7.53 -5.58
C ALA A 45 12.42 8.63 -4.54
N ARG A 46 11.50 9.58 -4.81
CA ARG A 46 11.06 10.57 -3.81
C ARG A 46 10.48 9.96 -2.53
N PHE A 47 10.06 8.71 -2.57
CA PHE A 47 9.53 7.97 -1.41
C PHE A 47 10.53 7.02 -0.75
N ALA A 48 11.76 6.93 -1.24
CA ALA A 48 12.76 5.99 -0.72
C ALA A 48 12.96 6.10 0.80
N SER A 49 12.93 7.33 1.36
CA SER A 49 13.02 7.55 2.81
C SER A 49 11.83 6.96 3.57
N ALA A 50 10.61 7.18 3.10
CA ALA A 50 9.41 6.64 3.74
C ALA A 50 9.38 5.11 3.71
N ILE A 51 9.85 4.51 2.61
CA ILE A 51 9.96 3.06 2.49
C ILE A 51 11.04 2.52 3.43
N ALA A 52 12.20 3.16 3.51
CA ALA A 52 13.27 2.78 4.44
C ALA A 52 12.84 2.86 5.92
N GLU A 53 11.98 3.82 6.29
CA GLU A 53 11.40 3.92 7.63
C GLU A 53 10.51 2.71 7.95
N PHE A 54 9.71 2.23 7.01
CA PHE A 54 8.95 0.99 7.18
C PHE A 54 9.87 -0.21 7.35
N GLU A 55 10.92 -0.32 6.55
CA GLU A 55 11.89 -1.41 6.63
C GLU A 55 12.66 -1.42 7.96
N ALA A 56 13.07 -0.25 8.45
CA ALA A 56 13.72 -0.11 9.74
C ALA A 56 12.78 -0.49 10.90
N THR A 57 11.51 -0.08 10.81
CA THR A 57 10.48 -0.45 11.79
C THR A 57 10.24 -1.96 11.79
N ASP A 58 10.17 -2.59 10.62
CA ASP A 58 9.99 -4.03 10.46
C ASP A 58 11.18 -4.84 10.99
N ALA A 59 12.39 -4.32 10.79
CA ALA A 59 13.60 -4.97 11.32
C ALA A 59 13.61 -4.99 12.86
N ALA A 60 13.10 -3.91 13.47
CA ALA A 60 13.00 -3.82 14.93
C ALA A 60 11.79 -4.62 15.48
N ASN A 61 10.68 -4.65 14.76
CA ASN A 61 9.43 -5.29 15.14
C ASN A 61 8.82 -6.01 13.93
N PRO A 62 9.23 -7.24 13.63
CA PRO A 62 8.74 -7.98 12.47
C PRO A 62 7.22 -8.10 12.46
N PRO A 63 6.54 -7.62 11.39
CA PRO A 63 5.10 -7.69 11.32
C PRO A 63 4.62 -9.13 11.11
N PRO A 64 3.42 -9.48 11.60
CA PRO A 64 2.87 -10.81 11.41
C PRO A 64 2.54 -11.07 9.95
N LYS A 65 2.81 -12.30 9.48
CA LYS A 65 2.32 -12.77 8.18
C LYS A 65 0.79 -12.89 8.18
N GLY A 66 0.19 -12.73 7.01
CA GLY A 66 -1.25 -12.87 6.87
C GLY A 66 -2.06 -11.71 7.47
N ALA A 67 -1.43 -10.58 7.76
CA ALA A 67 -2.13 -9.35 8.14
C ALA A 67 -2.91 -8.76 6.95
N ILE A 68 -3.78 -7.81 7.22
CA ILE A 68 -4.35 -6.91 6.21
C ILE A 68 -3.36 -5.75 6.03
N VAL A 69 -2.71 -5.65 4.88
CA VAL A 69 -1.89 -4.46 4.57
C VAL A 69 -2.82 -3.30 4.21
N CYS A 70 -2.61 -2.15 4.87
CA CYS A 70 -3.38 -0.93 4.63
C CYS A 70 -2.44 0.10 4.00
N THR A 71 -2.52 0.30 2.69
CA THR A 71 -1.58 1.16 1.94
C THR A 71 -2.29 2.15 1.02
N GLY A 72 -1.52 3.07 0.48
CA GLY A 72 -1.97 4.15 -0.38
C GLY A 72 -1.47 5.51 0.07
N SER A 73 -2.14 6.57 -0.36
CA SER A 73 -1.65 7.94 -0.22
C SER A 73 -1.83 8.57 1.17
N SER A 74 -1.80 9.90 1.22
CA SER A 74 -1.82 10.67 2.48
C SER A 74 -3.03 10.36 3.36
N SER A 75 -4.21 10.12 2.78
CA SER A 75 -5.39 9.78 3.57
C SER A 75 -5.23 8.44 4.29
N MET A 76 -4.58 7.45 3.69
CA MET A 76 -4.25 6.21 4.38
C MET A 76 -3.17 6.44 5.46
N ARG A 77 -2.10 7.18 5.14
CA ARG A 77 -1.05 7.51 6.10
C ARG A 77 -1.58 8.24 7.34
N MET A 78 -2.48 9.20 7.15
CA MET A 78 -3.05 9.98 8.26
C MET A 78 -4.07 9.19 9.08
N TRP A 79 -4.57 8.07 8.58
CA TRP A 79 -5.41 7.15 9.33
C TRP A 79 -4.60 6.22 10.25
N HIS A 80 -3.29 6.05 10.03
CA HIS A 80 -2.43 5.14 10.81
C HIS A 80 -2.59 5.26 12.34
N PRO A 81 -2.68 6.48 12.94
CA PRO A 81 -2.75 6.61 14.40
C PRO A 81 -3.99 5.97 15.03
N ARG A 82 -5.08 5.83 14.26
CA ARG A 82 -6.37 5.36 14.78
C ARG A 82 -6.95 4.14 14.06
N ILE A 83 -6.40 3.71 12.93
CA ILE A 83 -6.98 2.65 12.08
C ILE A 83 -7.20 1.33 12.85
N LYS A 84 -6.35 1.01 13.82
CA LYS A 84 -6.49 -0.20 14.64
C LYS A 84 -7.66 -0.10 15.62
N ASP A 85 -7.93 1.08 16.13
CA ASP A 85 -9.07 1.34 17.01
C ASP A 85 -10.38 1.40 16.22
N ASP A 86 -10.32 1.94 15.00
CA ASP A 86 -11.45 2.03 14.08
C ASP A 86 -11.86 0.67 13.48
N LEU A 87 -10.94 -0.27 13.38
CA LEU A 87 -11.15 -1.61 12.83
C LEU A 87 -10.73 -2.69 13.84
N PRO A 88 -11.40 -2.74 15.02
CA PRO A 88 -11.00 -3.60 16.11
C PRO A 88 -11.14 -5.08 15.75
N GLY A 89 -10.24 -5.90 16.29
CA GLY A 89 -10.25 -7.34 16.07
C GLY A 89 -9.61 -7.81 14.77
N LEU A 90 -9.12 -6.90 13.93
CA LEU A 90 -8.38 -7.23 12.72
C LEU A 90 -6.88 -6.99 12.90
N THR A 91 -6.06 -7.89 12.39
CA THR A 91 -4.61 -7.72 12.33
C THR A 91 -4.26 -6.83 11.14
N LEU A 92 -3.98 -5.55 11.41
CA LEU A 92 -3.71 -4.53 10.40
C LEU A 92 -2.23 -4.17 10.36
N LEU A 93 -1.71 -3.96 9.14
CA LEU A 93 -0.36 -3.48 8.88
C LEU A 93 -0.42 -2.16 8.09
N PRO A 94 -0.39 -0.99 8.76
CA PRO A 94 -0.42 0.31 8.10
C PRO A 94 0.86 0.57 7.30
N ARG A 95 0.73 0.89 6.00
CA ARG A 95 1.81 1.16 5.03
C ARG A 95 1.46 2.28 4.05
N GLY A 96 0.62 3.24 4.47
CA GLY A 96 0.33 4.43 3.67
C GLY A 96 1.49 5.42 3.64
N PHE A 97 1.73 6.05 2.49
CA PHE A 97 2.78 7.04 2.29
C PHE A 97 2.23 8.25 1.50
N GLY A 98 2.40 9.45 2.07
CA GLY A 98 1.66 10.62 1.64
C GLY A 98 2.05 11.17 0.28
N GLY A 99 1.05 11.45 -0.58
CA GLY A 99 1.26 12.07 -1.89
C GLY A 99 1.57 11.08 -3.02
N SER A 100 1.42 9.78 -2.77
CA SER A 100 1.66 8.74 -3.77
C SER A 100 0.60 8.71 -4.86
N HIS A 101 1.00 8.18 -6.01
CA HIS A 101 0.19 7.80 -7.15
C HIS A 101 0.16 6.27 -7.27
N TYR A 102 -0.74 5.72 -8.07
CA TYR A 102 -0.73 4.29 -8.38
C TYR A 102 0.63 3.81 -8.89
N THR A 103 1.32 4.59 -9.69
CA THR A 103 2.65 4.25 -10.23
C THR A 103 3.74 4.16 -9.16
N ASP A 104 3.67 4.97 -8.12
CA ASP A 104 4.57 4.87 -6.97
C ASP A 104 4.32 3.58 -6.19
N LEU A 105 3.05 3.26 -5.94
CA LEU A 105 2.68 2.03 -5.25
C LEU A 105 3.08 0.79 -6.07
N ILE A 106 2.89 0.81 -7.40
CA ILE A 106 3.36 -0.26 -8.29
C ILE A 106 4.87 -0.47 -8.16
N HIS A 107 5.65 0.61 -8.12
CA HIS A 107 7.10 0.55 -7.96
C HIS A 107 7.52 -0.13 -6.64
N TYR A 108 6.77 0.12 -5.56
CA TYR A 108 7.07 -0.39 -4.23
C TYR A 108 6.22 -1.58 -3.79
N LEU A 109 5.52 -2.28 -4.69
CA LEU A 109 4.64 -3.42 -4.34
C LEU A 109 5.37 -4.52 -3.56
N GLU A 110 6.63 -4.83 -3.92
CA GLU A 110 7.43 -5.81 -3.18
C GLU A 110 7.66 -5.36 -1.74
N ALA A 111 8.10 -4.12 -1.55
CA ALA A 111 8.44 -3.57 -0.24
C ALA A 111 7.22 -3.28 0.64
N LEU A 112 6.07 -2.93 0.04
CA LEU A 112 4.87 -2.50 0.77
C LEU A 112 3.82 -3.60 0.92
N VAL A 113 3.83 -4.63 0.06
CA VAL A 113 2.77 -5.62 0.02
C VAL A 113 3.33 -7.05 0.02
N PHE A 114 4.09 -7.45 -1.00
CA PHE A 114 4.37 -8.87 -1.25
C PHE A 114 5.24 -9.53 -0.18
N LYS A 115 6.24 -8.83 0.33
CA LYS A 115 7.13 -9.34 1.39
C LYS A 115 6.38 -9.77 2.66
N TYR A 116 5.21 -9.18 2.92
CA TYR A 116 4.41 -9.49 4.11
C TYR A 116 3.48 -10.68 3.92
N GLN A 117 3.31 -11.17 2.69
CA GLN A 117 2.36 -12.24 2.38
C GLN A 117 0.97 -12.00 3.01
N PRO A 118 0.36 -10.83 2.75
CA PRO A 118 -0.90 -10.47 3.38
C PRO A 118 -2.04 -11.36 2.88
N ARG A 119 -3.05 -11.57 3.71
CA ARG A 119 -4.31 -12.19 3.30
C ARG A 119 -5.24 -11.22 2.59
N ALA A 120 -5.09 -9.94 2.86
CA ALA A 120 -5.88 -8.88 2.24
C ALA A 120 -5.09 -7.58 2.09
N LEU A 121 -5.49 -6.76 1.13
CA LEU A 121 -4.99 -5.43 0.86
C LEU A 121 -6.14 -4.43 0.95
N LEU A 122 -6.05 -3.45 1.86
CA LEU A 122 -6.91 -2.29 1.90
C LEU A 122 -6.17 -1.12 1.26
N LEU A 123 -6.69 -0.62 0.16
CA LEU A 123 -6.02 0.35 -0.72
C LEU A 123 -6.81 1.63 -0.87
N TYR A 124 -6.15 2.78 -0.73
CA TYR A 124 -6.65 4.10 -1.10
C TYR A 124 -5.66 4.84 -1.98
N GLU A 125 -5.97 5.03 -3.25
CA GLU A 125 -5.16 5.76 -4.24
C GLU A 125 -6.05 6.44 -5.29
N GLY A 126 -5.43 7.25 -6.16
CA GLY A 126 -6.04 7.79 -7.37
C GLY A 126 -6.43 9.26 -7.29
N ASP A 127 -6.61 9.83 -6.10
CA ASP A 127 -6.96 11.25 -5.96
C ASP A 127 -5.79 12.18 -6.28
N ASN A 128 -4.54 11.76 -6.01
CA ASN A 128 -3.34 12.48 -6.41
C ASN A 128 -3.07 12.32 -7.91
N ASP A 129 -3.33 11.14 -8.47
CA ASP A 129 -3.25 10.88 -9.90
C ASP A 129 -4.16 11.82 -10.70
N ALA A 130 -5.42 11.97 -10.24
CA ALA A 130 -6.38 12.89 -10.86
C ALA A 130 -5.92 14.35 -10.73
N ASN A 131 -5.44 14.76 -9.55
CA ASN A 131 -4.93 16.11 -9.34
C ASN A 131 -3.64 16.41 -10.12
N PHE A 132 -2.87 15.39 -10.45
CA PHE A 132 -1.69 15.50 -11.31
C PHE A 132 -2.05 15.66 -12.79
N GLY A 133 -3.32 15.41 -13.15
CA GLY A 133 -3.83 15.54 -14.51
C GLY A 133 -3.90 14.24 -15.30
N LYS A 134 -3.76 13.07 -14.66
CA LYS A 134 -4.03 11.79 -15.32
C LYS A 134 -5.49 11.66 -15.68
N THR A 135 -5.79 11.15 -16.88
CA THR A 135 -7.18 10.88 -17.28
C THR A 135 -7.78 9.73 -16.48
N PRO A 136 -9.13 9.63 -16.37
CA PRO A 136 -9.79 8.49 -15.70
C PRO A 136 -9.35 7.14 -16.26
N GLU A 137 -9.16 7.05 -17.57
CA GLU A 137 -8.71 5.84 -18.26
C GLU A 137 -7.30 5.45 -17.85
N ARG A 138 -6.39 6.45 -17.70
CA ARG A 138 -5.02 6.20 -17.24
C ARG A 138 -5.00 5.74 -15.78
N ILE A 139 -5.75 6.39 -14.90
CA ILE A 139 -5.88 6.00 -13.50
C ILE A 139 -6.38 4.56 -13.40
N PHE A 140 -7.40 4.23 -14.20
CA PHE A 140 -7.94 2.87 -14.26
C PHE A 140 -6.92 1.85 -14.77
N GLN A 141 -6.11 2.17 -15.79
CA GLN A 141 -5.08 1.27 -16.29
C GLN A 141 -3.98 1.01 -15.25
N ASP A 142 -3.53 2.05 -14.53
CA ASP A 142 -2.55 1.93 -13.46
C ASP A 142 -3.11 1.05 -12.32
N PHE A 143 -4.37 1.27 -11.90
CA PHE A 143 -5.07 0.41 -10.93
C PHE A 143 -5.14 -1.05 -11.42
N LYS A 144 -5.58 -1.26 -12.65
CA LYS A 144 -5.75 -2.60 -13.24
C LYS A 144 -4.42 -3.34 -13.25
N PHE A 145 -3.33 -2.68 -13.65
CA PHE A 145 -1.99 -3.27 -13.63
C PHE A 145 -1.60 -3.68 -12.21
N LEU A 146 -1.75 -2.80 -11.22
CA LEU A 146 -1.52 -3.11 -9.81
C LEU A 146 -2.30 -4.35 -9.37
N ALA A 147 -3.60 -4.38 -9.67
CA ALA A 147 -4.51 -5.46 -9.30
C ALA A 147 -4.09 -6.80 -9.93
N GLU A 148 -3.66 -6.78 -11.20
CA GLU A 148 -3.16 -7.96 -11.92
C GLU A 148 -1.82 -8.46 -11.34
N GLN A 149 -0.90 -7.55 -10.96
CA GLN A 149 0.35 -7.94 -10.27
C GLN A 149 0.05 -8.57 -8.90
N CYS A 150 -0.87 -7.98 -8.12
CA CYS A 150 -1.29 -8.56 -6.85
C CYS A 150 -1.87 -9.97 -7.04
N ARG A 151 -2.75 -10.17 -8.02
CA ARG A 151 -3.35 -11.47 -8.30
C ARG A 151 -2.34 -12.50 -8.79
N LYS A 152 -1.35 -12.07 -9.58
CA LYS A 152 -0.28 -12.94 -10.08
C LYS A 152 0.62 -13.45 -8.95
N GLN A 153 0.99 -12.56 -8.01
CA GLN A 153 1.92 -12.90 -6.92
C GLN A 153 1.23 -13.57 -5.74
N LEU A 154 0.01 -13.16 -5.44
CA LEU A 154 -0.79 -13.61 -4.30
C LEU A 154 -2.19 -13.98 -4.81
N PRO A 155 -2.38 -15.18 -5.38
CA PRO A 155 -3.64 -15.57 -6.03
C PRO A 155 -4.87 -15.48 -5.11
N ASP A 156 -4.70 -15.72 -3.82
CA ASP A 156 -5.78 -15.72 -2.82
C ASP A 156 -5.96 -14.36 -2.13
N LEU A 157 -5.17 -13.34 -2.49
CA LEU A 157 -5.25 -12.01 -1.90
C LEU A 157 -6.63 -11.39 -2.15
N ARG A 158 -7.30 -10.95 -1.09
CA ARG A 158 -8.52 -10.15 -1.18
C ARG A 158 -8.15 -8.67 -1.25
N LEU A 159 -8.71 -7.95 -2.23
CA LEU A 159 -8.45 -6.53 -2.45
C LEU A 159 -9.70 -5.71 -2.11
N TYR A 160 -9.55 -4.79 -1.18
CA TYR A 160 -10.55 -3.81 -0.76
C TYR A 160 -10.08 -2.44 -1.23
N ILE A 161 -10.81 -1.86 -2.17
CA ILE A 161 -10.46 -0.60 -2.82
C ILE A 161 -11.38 0.49 -2.29
N ILE A 162 -10.82 1.43 -1.54
CA ILE A 162 -11.54 2.63 -1.13
C ILE A 162 -11.54 3.60 -2.31
N GLY A 163 -12.70 4.00 -2.79
CA GLY A 163 -12.82 4.97 -3.87
C GLY A 163 -12.14 6.30 -3.54
N ALA A 164 -11.56 6.96 -4.55
CA ALA A 164 -11.04 8.31 -4.39
C ALA A 164 -12.14 9.22 -3.85
N LYS A 165 -11.89 9.87 -2.71
CA LYS A 165 -12.89 10.67 -2.00
C LYS A 165 -13.06 12.07 -2.61
N PRO A 166 -14.26 12.69 -2.50
CA PRO A 166 -14.40 14.11 -2.79
C PRO A 166 -13.63 14.95 -1.77
N SER A 167 -13.30 16.18 -2.16
CA SER A 167 -12.81 17.21 -1.25
C SER A 167 -13.09 18.60 -1.82
N ILE A 168 -13.14 19.60 -0.97
CA ILE A 168 -13.35 20.99 -1.40
C ILE A 168 -12.15 21.43 -2.25
N ALA A 169 -10.93 21.14 -1.82
CA ALA A 169 -9.70 21.50 -2.53
C ALA A 169 -9.59 20.90 -3.95
N ARG A 170 -10.28 19.77 -4.20
CA ARG A 170 -10.24 19.06 -5.49
C ARG A 170 -11.62 18.99 -6.16
N TRP A 171 -12.58 19.81 -5.75
CA TRP A 171 -13.93 19.77 -6.33
C TRP A 171 -13.96 20.04 -7.83
N ALA A 172 -13.05 20.87 -8.33
CA ALA A 172 -12.93 21.17 -9.77
C ALA A 172 -12.64 19.93 -10.64
N ILE A 173 -12.10 18.85 -10.06
CA ILE A 173 -11.83 17.58 -10.77
C ILE A 173 -12.71 16.43 -10.26
N ALA A 174 -13.79 16.74 -9.54
CA ALA A 174 -14.69 15.75 -8.95
C ALA A 174 -15.27 14.78 -10.00
N GLU A 175 -15.71 15.28 -11.14
CA GLU A 175 -16.24 14.45 -12.23
C GLU A 175 -15.20 13.46 -12.75
N GLN A 176 -13.96 13.90 -12.93
CA GLN A 176 -12.86 13.05 -13.35
C GLN A 176 -12.60 11.92 -12.35
N MET A 177 -12.58 12.25 -11.05
CA MET A 177 -12.42 11.26 -9.98
C MET A 177 -13.59 10.26 -9.94
N GLN A 178 -14.83 10.73 -10.11
CA GLN A 178 -16.02 9.85 -10.17
C GLN A 178 -15.96 8.89 -11.36
N ARG A 179 -15.50 9.36 -12.52
CA ARG A 179 -15.35 8.50 -13.70
C ARG A 179 -14.31 7.40 -13.46
N SER A 180 -13.14 7.71 -12.89
CA SER A 180 -12.15 6.69 -12.54
C SER A 180 -12.69 5.73 -11.47
N ASN A 181 -13.39 6.23 -10.46
CA ASN A 181 -14.04 5.43 -9.43
C ASN A 181 -15.06 4.44 -10.03
N ALA A 182 -15.88 4.89 -10.97
CA ALA A 182 -16.86 4.03 -11.65
C ALA A 182 -16.18 2.89 -12.43
N MET A 183 -15.11 3.19 -13.17
CA MET A 183 -14.35 2.17 -13.91
C MET A 183 -13.72 1.14 -12.97
N ILE A 184 -13.15 1.58 -11.84
CA ILE A 184 -12.57 0.71 -10.82
C ILE A 184 -13.66 -0.14 -10.15
N GLN A 185 -14.81 0.45 -9.81
CA GLN A 185 -15.95 -0.24 -9.23
C GLN A 185 -16.46 -1.35 -10.15
N ASP A 186 -16.62 -1.06 -11.45
CA ASP A 186 -17.08 -2.05 -12.43
C ASP A 186 -16.08 -3.21 -12.58
N TYR A 187 -14.79 -2.91 -12.58
CA TYR A 187 -13.74 -3.95 -12.58
C TYR A 187 -13.83 -4.83 -11.33
N CYS A 188 -13.93 -4.23 -10.14
CA CYS A 188 -14.06 -4.97 -8.87
C CYS A 188 -15.31 -5.86 -8.86
N ARG A 189 -16.46 -5.35 -9.35
CA ARG A 189 -17.70 -6.12 -9.44
C ARG A 189 -17.59 -7.36 -10.32
N ALA A 190 -16.77 -7.28 -11.37
CA ALA A 190 -16.57 -8.38 -12.32
C ALA A 190 -15.51 -9.41 -11.88
N LYS A 191 -14.80 -9.19 -10.77
CA LYS A 191 -13.66 -10.02 -10.37
C LYS A 191 -13.84 -10.58 -8.96
N PRO A 192 -13.80 -11.90 -8.76
CA PRO A 192 -13.83 -12.50 -7.43
C PRO A 192 -12.64 -12.03 -6.57
N GLY A 193 -12.89 -11.78 -5.29
CA GLY A 193 -11.88 -11.33 -4.33
C GLY A 193 -11.53 -9.85 -4.43
N PHE A 194 -12.27 -9.07 -5.24
CA PHE A 194 -12.18 -7.62 -5.26
C PHE A 194 -13.45 -7.01 -4.67
N THR A 195 -13.29 -6.02 -3.81
CA THR A 195 -14.40 -5.29 -3.20
C THR A 195 -14.13 -3.80 -3.30
N TYR A 196 -15.01 -3.07 -3.99
CA TYR A 196 -14.97 -1.62 -4.00
C TYR A 196 -15.80 -1.07 -2.84
N ILE A 197 -15.25 -0.10 -2.10
CA ILE A 197 -15.90 0.57 -0.97
C ILE A 197 -16.11 2.03 -1.36
N ASP A 198 -17.38 2.39 -1.56
CA ASP A 198 -17.75 3.75 -1.92
C ASP A 198 -17.87 4.62 -0.67
N VAL A 199 -16.95 5.57 -0.55
CA VAL A 199 -16.96 6.59 0.52
C VAL A 199 -17.48 7.94 0.05
N TRP A 200 -17.74 8.09 -1.25
CA TRP A 200 -18.11 9.36 -1.87
C TRP A 200 -19.38 9.97 -1.27
N PRO A 201 -20.51 9.22 -1.19
CA PRO A 201 -21.78 9.79 -0.71
C PRO A 201 -21.73 10.23 0.76
N LEU A 202 -20.88 9.60 1.57
CA LEU A 202 -20.81 9.89 3.01
C LEU A 202 -20.16 11.24 3.33
N LEU A 203 -19.43 11.79 2.37
CA LEU A 203 -18.72 13.06 2.50
C LEU A 203 -19.48 14.23 1.84
N LEU A 204 -20.70 13.96 1.36
CA LEU A 204 -21.58 14.97 0.78
C LEU A 204 -22.79 15.23 1.69
N ASP A 205 -23.31 16.46 1.61
CA ASP A 205 -24.58 16.84 2.24
C ASP A 205 -25.79 16.43 1.35
N GLY A 206 -27.01 16.72 1.82
CA GLY A 206 -28.24 16.42 1.09
C GLY A 206 -28.40 17.18 -0.23
N ASN A 207 -27.58 18.21 -0.50
CA ASN A 207 -27.56 18.98 -1.75
C ASN A 207 -26.42 18.51 -2.69
N GLY A 208 -25.67 17.47 -2.31
CA GLY A 208 -24.54 16.96 -3.07
C GLY A 208 -23.26 17.80 -2.96
N GLN A 209 -23.17 18.67 -1.96
CA GLN A 209 -21.97 19.47 -1.69
C GLN A 209 -21.06 18.78 -0.68
N VAL A 210 -19.75 18.97 -0.80
CA VAL A 210 -18.79 18.43 0.15
C VAL A 210 -19.02 19.05 1.53
N ARG A 211 -19.08 18.21 2.54
CA ARG A 211 -19.28 18.58 3.94
C ARG A 211 -17.98 19.12 4.55
N PRO A 212 -17.81 20.46 4.72
CA PRO A 212 -16.52 21.04 5.13
C PRO A 212 -16.10 20.62 6.55
N GLU A 213 -17.08 20.33 7.43
CA GLU A 213 -16.82 19.92 8.82
C GLU A 213 -16.13 18.56 8.95
N LEU A 214 -15.99 17.79 7.85
CA LEU A 214 -15.31 16.50 7.80
C LEU A 214 -13.83 16.61 7.40
N PHE A 215 -13.37 17.83 7.09
CA PHE A 215 -12.02 18.06 6.57
C PHE A 215 -11.18 18.90 7.51
N MET A 216 -9.88 18.79 7.36
CA MET A 216 -8.91 19.68 8.00
C MET A 216 -8.93 21.07 7.34
N GLU A 217 -8.17 22.01 7.87
CA GLU A 217 -8.08 23.38 7.34
C GLU A 217 -7.64 23.44 5.86
N ASP A 218 -6.89 22.44 5.41
CA ASP A 218 -6.46 22.32 4.01
C ASP A 218 -7.58 21.91 3.04
N GLN A 219 -8.78 21.62 3.56
CA GLN A 219 -9.96 21.25 2.80
C GLN A 219 -9.77 20.01 1.89
N LEU A 220 -8.71 19.25 2.14
CA LEU A 220 -8.30 18.06 1.39
C LEU A 220 -8.31 16.81 2.27
N HIS A 221 -7.63 16.86 3.41
CA HIS A 221 -7.48 15.71 4.30
C HIS A 221 -8.64 15.64 5.29
N LEU A 222 -9.04 14.41 5.60
CA LEU A 222 -10.10 14.16 6.58
C LEU A 222 -9.61 14.50 7.99
N ASN A 223 -10.49 15.11 8.78
CA ASN A 223 -10.34 15.20 10.22
C ASN A 223 -10.92 13.95 10.92
N SER A 224 -11.02 13.97 12.25
CA SER A 224 -11.54 12.81 13.01
C SER A 224 -12.96 12.42 12.57
N ALA A 225 -13.87 13.38 12.39
CA ALA A 225 -15.24 13.11 11.95
C ALA A 225 -15.30 12.54 10.51
N GLY A 226 -14.38 12.96 9.63
CA GLY A 226 -14.23 12.41 8.29
C GLY A 226 -13.78 10.93 8.32
N TYR A 227 -12.85 10.58 9.21
CA TYR A 227 -12.48 9.17 9.41
C TYR A 227 -13.57 8.35 10.06
N ASP A 228 -14.45 8.93 10.90
CA ASP A 228 -15.63 8.23 11.41
C ASP A 228 -16.59 7.85 10.27
N CYS A 229 -16.75 8.72 9.26
CA CYS A 229 -17.48 8.38 8.04
C CYS A 229 -16.82 7.23 7.25
N TRP A 230 -15.49 7.25 7.12
CA TRP A 230 -14.75 6.15 6.48
C TRP A 230 -14.92 4.85 7.25
N THR A 231 -14.76 4.89 8.55
CA THR A 231 -14.94 3.72 9.43
C THR A 231 -16.34 3.12 9.27
N ALA A 232 -17.38 3.97 9.21
CA ALA A 232 -18.76 3.53 9.01
C ALA A 232 -18.96 2.77 7.68
N ALA A 233 -18.24 3.13 6.62
CA ALA A 233 -18.29 2.43 5.34
C ALA A 233 -17.43 1.16 5.32
N ILE A 234 -16.23 1.24 5.87
CA ILE A 234 -15.17 0.23 5.68
C ILE A 234 -15.29 -0.90 6.70
N ALA A 235 -15.55 -0.59 7.98
CA ALA A 235 -15.57 -1.59 9.03
C ALA A 235 -16.59 -2.72 8.80
N PRO A 236 -17.85 -2.45 8.41
CA PRO A 236 -18.81 -3.53 8.14
C PRO A 236 -18.38 -4.48 7.03
N VAL A 237 -17.68 -3.94 6.02
CA VAL A 237 -17.19 -4.73 4.89
C VAL A 237 -16.03 -5.62 5.31
N LEU A 238 -15.02 -5.06 5.97
CA LEU A 238 -13.84 -5.81 6.40
C LEU A 238 -14.20 -6.84 7.49
N LEU A 239 -14.98 -6.47 8.50
CA LEU A 239 -15.35 -7.38 9.58
C LEU A 239 -16.13 -8.57 9.05
N ARG A 240 -17.09 -8.35 8.14
CA ARG A 240 -17.86 -9.45 7.52
C ARG A 240 -16.96 -10.45 6.78
N ASN A 241 -15.93 -9.96 6.09
CA ASN A 241 -15.15 -10.77 5.17
C ASN A 241 -13.84 -11.30 5.77
N GLU A 242 -13.37 -10.72 6.88
CA GLU A 242 -12.02 -10.97 7.38
C GLU A 242 -11.98 -11.54 8.81
N VAL A 243 -13.05 -11.36 9.61
CA VAL A 243 -13.03 -11.79 11.02
C VAL A 243 -12.83 -13.30 11.17
N GLU A 244 -13.37 -14.11 10.27
CA GLU A 244 -13.22 -15.56 10.32
C GLU A 244 -11.75 -16.01 10.19
N PHE A 245 -10.94 -15.27 9.43
CA PHE A 245 -9.51 -15.54 9.28
C PHE A 245 -8.72 -15.19 10.55
N GLU A 246 -9.18 -14.23 11.34
CA GLU A 246 -8.60 -13.92 12.65
C GLU A 246 -8.92 -15.02 13.68
N LEU A 247 -10.13 -15.54 13.66
CA LEU A 247 -10.55 -16.62 14.59
C LEU A 247 -9.78 -17.91 14.30
N ASN A 248 -9.65 -18.29 13.04
CA ASN A 248 -8.89 -19.45 12.63
C ASN A 248 -7.41 -19.35 13.02
N LYS A 249 -6.81 -18.17 12.91
CA LYS A 249 -5.44 -17.92 13.33
C LYS A 249 -5.28 -18.11 14.85
N ARG A 250 -6.19 -17.54 15.66
CA ARG A 250 -6.16 -17.72 17.12
C ARG A 250 -6.30 -19.17 17.56
N THR A 251 -7.08 -19.96 16.82
CA THR A 251 -7.25 -21.40 17.11
C THR A 251 -5.99 -22.21 16.80
N LEU A 252 -5.22 -21.81 15.77
CA LEU A 252 -3.95 -22.45 15.41
C LEU A 252 -2.82 -22.10 16.38
N ASP A 253 -2.81 -20.87 16.92
CA ASP A 253 -1.82 -20.44 17.91
C ASP A 253 -2.01 -21.08 19.30
N PHE A 254 -3.12 -21.81 19.54
CA PHE A 254 -3.39 -22.55 20.79
C PHE A 254 -3.11 -24.06 20.69
N VAL A 255 -2.63 -24.54 19.55
CA VAL A 255 -2.39 -25.99 19.30
C VAL A 255 -0.88 -26.33 19.28
N ASP A 256 0.00 -25.34 19.42
CA ASP A 256 1.44 -25.50 19.65
C ASP A 256 1.79 -25.25 21.14
#